data_c2424737f59ff4d289e7770e25856ec8
#
_entry.id   c2424737f59ff4d289e7770e25856ec8
#
_cell.length_a   1.000
_cell.length_b   1.000
_cell.length_c   1.000
_cell.angle_alpha   90.00
_cell.angle_beta   90.00
_cell.angle_gamma   90.00
#
_symmetry.space_group_name_H-M   'P 1'
#
loop_
_entity.id
_entity.type
_entity.pdbx_description
1 polymer ?
#
loop_
_entity_poly.entity_id
_entity_poly.type
_entity_poly.pdbx_seq_one_letter_code
_entity_poly.pdbx_strand_id
1 'polypeptide(L)'
;MFSGLSIAPIVNGGYGLRMSEITLLANTAGTLFMVGLIWFVQRVHYPLLAQVDVKDQMSVGYEHQRRTSQVVGLPMAVEGVSTLVLLVERPDQVFAWLPWAGAFLLAISLGSTVFLSVPLHEKMISKPSSQIGQNLVATNWPRTVSWTLRGVICLVMCVQAIN
;
A
#
# COMPACT_ATOMS: atom_id res chain seq x y z
N MET A 1 -31.99 0.94 60.39
CA MET A 1 -31.28 -0.13 59.65
C MET A 1 -31.42 0.20 58.17
N PHE A 2 -30.54 1.08 57.65
CA PHE A 2 -30.58 1.53 56.25
C PHE A 2 -29.46 0.82 55.52
N SER A 3 -29.85 -0.11 54.64
CA SER A 3 -28.93 -0.84 53.74
C SER A 3 -28.38 0.15 52.70
N GLY A 4 -27.07 0.27 52.67
CA GLY A 4 -26.37 1.08 51.67
C GLY A 4 -26.58 0.56 50.28
N LEU A 5 -27.11 1.40 49.40
CA LEU A 5 -27.11 1.20 47.95
C LEU A 5 -25.67 1.41 47.44
N SER A 6 -24.96 0.32 47.14
CA SER A 6 -23.68 0.40 46.46
C SER A 6 -23.93 0.74 44.97
N ILE A 7 -23.67 2.00 44.62
CA ILE A 7 -23.67 2.43 43.22
C ILE A 7 -22.37 1.90 42.60
N ALA A 8 -22.46 0.84 41.81
CA ALA A 8 -21.34 0.41 40.99
C ALA A 8 -20.89 1.57 40.06
N PRO A 9 -19.60 1.81 39.91
CA PRO A 9 -19.14 2.85 39.00
C PRO A 9 -19.58 2.49 37.58
N ILE A 10 -20.26 3.42 36.92
CA ILE A 10 -20.55 3.36 35.49
C ILE A 10 -19.19 3.39 34.82
N VAL A 11 -18.74 2.23 34.34
CA VAL A 11 -17.56 2.12 33.46
C VAL A 11 -17.92 2.91 32.22
N ASN A 12 -17.37 4.11 32.08
CA ASN A 12 -17.36 4.86 30.83
C ASN A 12 -16.55 4.02 29.82
N GLY A 13 -17.25 3.14 29.12
CA GLY A 13 -16.73 2.52 27.91
C GLY A 13 -16.55 3.64 26.89
N GLY A 14 -15.31 4.16 26.79
CA GLY A 14 -14.97 5.13 25.76
C GLY A 14 -15.16 4.46 24.41
N TYR A 15 -16.21 4.85 23.69
CA TYR A 15 -16.51 4.40 22.32
C TYR A 15 -15.55 5.02 21.29
N GLY A 16 -14.34 5.41 21.68
CA GLY A 16 -13.29 5.94 20.79
C GLY A 16 -12.34 4.84 20.34
N LEU A 17 -12.03 4.81 19.03
CA LEU A 17 -10.98 3.97 18.51
C LEU A 17 -9.62 4.32 19.15
N ARG A 18 -8.84 3.32 19.54
CA ARG A 18 -7.46 3.52 20.01
C ARG A 18 -6.57 3.96 18.84
N MET A 19 -5.47 4.64 19.14
CA MET A 19 -4.53 5.10 18.11
C MET A 19 -4.01 3.96 17.22
N SER A 20 -3.75 2.78 17.81
CA SER A 20 -3.34 1.59 17.06
C SER A 20 -4.42 1.09 16.08
N GLU A 21 -5.69 1.20 16.43
CA GLU A 21 -6.82 0.83 15.55
C GLU A 21 -6.98 1.85 14.41
N ILE A 22 -6.85 3.15 14.71
CA ILE A 22 -6.85 4.22 13.69
C ILE A 22 -5.68 4.01 12.71
N THR A 23 -4.49 3.71 13.24
CA THR A 23 -3.30 3.43 12.43
C THR A 23 -3.51 2.21 11.54
N LEU A 24 -4.12 1.13 12.06
CA LEU A 24 -4.44 -0.06 11.27
C LEU A 24 -5.44 0.24 10.15
N LEU A 25 -6.47 1.04 10.42
CA LEU A 25 -7.43 1.47 9.41
C LEU A 25 -6.76 2.32 8.32
N ALA A 26 -5.91 3.28 8.69
CA ALA A 26 -5.17 4.11 7.75
C ALA A 26 -4.21 3.26 6.88
N ASN A 27 -3.51 2.29 7.50
CA ASN A 27 -2.65 1.34 6.81
C ASN A 27 -3.44 0.51 5.81
N THR A 28 -4.58 -0.03 6.24
CA THR A 28 -5.47 -0.85 5.39
C THR A 28 -6.01 -0.03 4.23
N ALA A 29 -6.48 1.18 4.47
CA ALA A 29 -6.99 2.06 3.40
C ALA A 29 -5.92 2.38 2.37
N GLY A 30 -4.71 2.77 2.79
CA GLY A 30 -3.57 3.02 1.90
C GLY A 30 -3.19 1.78 1.10
N THR A 31 -3.09 0.63 1.76
CA THR A 31 -2.74 -0.64 1.11
C THR A 31 -3.80 -1.07 0.08
N LEU A 32 -5.09 -1.03 0.41
CA LEU A 32 -6.16 -1.40 -0.53
C LEU A 32 -6.26 -0.45 -1.71
N PHE A 33 -6.01 0.86 -1.50
CA PHE A 33 -5.87 1.79 -2.61
C PHE A 33 -4.74 1.38 -3.56
N MET A 34 -3.55 1.04 -3.01
CA MET A 34 -2.42 0.59 -3.82
C MET A 34 -2.68 -0.76 -4.49
N VAL A 35 -3.42 -1.68 -3.87
CA VAL A 35 -3.86 -2.94 -4.50
C VAL A 35 -4.70 -2.66 -5.73
N GLY A 36 -5.73 -1.83 -5.63
CA GLY A 36 -6.58 -1.48 -6.76
C GLY A 36 -5.80 -0.80 -7.88
N LEU A 37 -4.96 0.16 -7.52
CA LEU A 37 -4.13 0.89 -8.47
C LEU A 37 -3.13 -0.03 -9.19
N ILE A 38 -2.42 -0.92 -8.48
CA ILE A 38 -1.41 -1.76 -9.10
C ILE A 38 -2.01 -2.80 -10.05
N TRP A 39 -3.21 -3.31 -9.77
CA TRP A 39 -3.93 -4.17 -10.70
C TRP A 39 -4.36 -3.41 -11.95
N PHE A 40 -4.84 -2.16 -11.81
CA PHE A 40 -5.12 -1.31 -12.96
C PHE A 40 -3.85 -1.06 -13.79
N VAL A 41 -2.75 -0.74 -13.14
CA VAL A 41 -1.44 -0.56 -13.82
C VAL A 41 -1.02 -1.83 -14.54
N GLN A 42 -1.13 -2.99 -13.90
CA GLN A 42 -0.72 -4.28 -14.46
C GLN A 42 -1.55 -4.70 -15.68
N ARG A 43 -2.86 -4.49 -15.61
CA ARG A 43 -3.79 -5.05 -16.61
C ARG A 43 -4.20 -4.06 -17.70
N VAL A 44 -4.11 -2.78 -17.43
CA VAL A 44 -4.59 -1.73 -18.34
C VAL A 44 -3.47 -0.76 -18.69
N HIS A 45 -2.93 -0.08 -17.70
CA HIS A 45 -2.06 1.07 -17.95
C HIS A 45 -0.74 0.71 -18.63
N TYR A 46 0.01 -0.25 -18.12
CA TYR A 46 1.29 -0.68 -18.71
C TYR A 46 1.12 -1.38 -20.07
N PRO A 47 0.13 -2.26 -20.30
CA PRO A 47 -0.15 -2.77 -21.65
C PRO A 47 -0.47 -1.68 -22.67
N LEU A 48 -1.20 -0.62 -22.27
CA LEU A 48 -1.44 0.54 -23.16
C LEU A 48 -0.17 1.36 -23.36
N LEU A 49 0.61 1.58 -22.32
CA LEU A 49 1.89 2.28 -22.39
C LEU A 49 2.89 1.56 -23.31
N ALA A 50 2.83 0.22 -23.36
CA ALA A 50 3.65 -0.61 -24.26
C ALA A 50 3.28 -0.45 -25.74
N GLN A 51 2.12 0.12 -26.07
CA GLN A 51 1.68 0.38 -27.45
C GLN A 51 2.05 1.79 -27.92
N VAL A 52 2.65 2.62 -27.07
CA VAL A 52 3.08 3.98 -27.43
C VAL A 52 4.23 3.91 -28.44
N ASP A 53 4.08 4.62 -29.55
CA ASP A 53 5.13 4.74 -30.58
C ASP A 53 6.44 5.25 -29.97
N VAL A 54 7.56 4.71 -30.43
CA VAL A 54 8.90 5.06 -29.92
C VAL A 54 9.15 6.56 -29.94
N LYS A 55 8.67 7.27 -30.99
CA LYS A 55 8.79 8.73 -31.13
C LYS A 55 8.09 9.53 -30.03
N ASP A 56 7.02 8.96 -29.44
CA ASP A 56 6.18 9.63 -28.46
C ASP A 56 6.51 9.20 -27.02
N GLN A 57 7.33 8.15 -26.84
CA GLN A 57 7.67 7.58 -25.53
C GLN A 57 8.29 8.59 -24.57
N MET A 58 9.11 9.54 -25.06
CA MET A 58 9.73 10.55 -24.20
C MET A 58 8.65 11.44 -23.55
N SER A 59 7.75 12.01 -24.35
CA SER A 59 6.71 12.93 -23.86
C SER A 59 5.69 12.22 -22.97
N VAL A 60 5.22 11.03 -23.39
CA VAL A 60 4.28 10.21 -22.62
C VAL A 60 4.92 9.70 -21.34
N GLY A 61 6.17 9.28 -21.37
CA GLY A 61 6.90 8.80 -20.20
C GLY A 61 7.10 9.88 -19.15
N TYR A 62 7.46 11.10 -19.56
CA TYR A 62 7.58 12.24 -18.64
C TYR A 62 6.25 12.57 -17.97
N GLU A 63 5.18 12.68 -18.75
CA GLU A 63 3.86 12.99 -18.24
C GLU A 63 3.29 11.88 -17.36
N HIS A 64 3.55 10.62 -17.72
CA HIS A 64 3.22 9.47 -16.90
C HIS A 64 3.88 9.54 -15.52
N GLN A 65 5.21 9.75 -15.46
CA GLN A 65 5.92 9.85 -14.18
C GLN A 65 5.35 10.98 -13.31
N ARG A 66 5.14 12.15 -13.89
CA ARG A 66 4.61 13.32 -13.19
C ARG A 66 3.23 13.06 -12.60
N ARG A 67 2.29 12.52 -13.37
CA ARG A 67 0.92 12.26 -12.92
C ARG A 67 0.86 11.10 -11.95
N THR A 68 1.60 10.03 -12.22
CA THR A 68 1.61 8.85 -11.36
C THR A 68 2.15 9.20 -9.97
N SER A 69 3.25 9.96 -9.87
CA SER A 69 3.80 10.35 -8.56
C SER A 69 2.83 11.19 -7.73
N GLN A 70 2.00 12.03 -8.36
CA GLN A 70 0.95 12.79 -7.68
C GLN A 70 -0.15 11.89 -7.08
N VAL A 71 -0.49 10.80 -7.77
CA VAL A 71 -1.53 9.86 -7.31
C VAL A 71 -1.00 8.94 -6.22
N VAL A 72 0.22 8.40 -6.37
CA VAL A 72 0.75 7.38 -5.46
C VAL A 72 1.43 7.97 -4.22
N GLY A 73 1.88 9.22 -4.28
CA GLY A 73 2.72 9.82 -3.23
C GLY A 73 2.07 9.79 -1.85
N LEU A 74 0.86 10.29 -1.73
CA LEU A 74 0.14 10.32 -0.44
C LEU A 74 -0.23 8.90 0.06
N PRO A 75 -0.86 8.02 -0.73
CA PRO A 75 -1.15 6.66 -0.27
C PRO A 75 0.10 5.88 0.17
N MET A 76 1.21 5.98 -0.56
CA MET A 76 2.47 5.33 -0.19
C MET A 76 3.06 5.90 1.10
N ALA A 77 2.98 7.22 1.32
CA ALA A 77 3.43 7.85 2.55
C ALA A 77 2.59 7.38 3.76
N VAL A 78 1.26 7.38 3.63
CA VAL A 78 0.34 6.87 4.66
C VAL A 78 0.65 5.41 4.97
N GLU A 79 0.78 4.57 3.93
CA GLU A 79 1.09 3.15 4.07
C GLU A 79 2.45 2.92 4.76
N GLY A 80 3.48 3.65 4.35
CA GLY A 80 4.81 3.56 4.93
C GLY A 80 4.85 3.95 6.41
N VAL A 81 4.33 5.13 6.74
CA VAL A 81 4.32 5.64 8.12
C VAL A 81 3.49 4.75 9.03
N SER A 82 2.26 4.40 8.62
CA SER A 82 1.39 3.54 9.42
C SER A 82 1.96 2.13 9.60
N THR A 83 2.69 1.60 8.61
CA THR A 83 3.42 0.32 8.76
C THR A 83 4.47 0.41 9.87
N LEU A 84 5.31 1.45 9.87
CA LEU A 84 6.33 1.63 10.90
C LEU A 84 5.71 1.75 12.30
N VAL A 85 4.61 2.48 12.43
CA VAL A 85 3.88 2.59 13.71
C VAL A 85 3.37 1.22 14.16
N LEU A 86 2.74 0.43 13.26
CA LEU A 86 2.19 -0.89 13.59
C LEU A 86 3.26 -1.92 14.00
N LEU A 87 4.53 -1.75 13.59
CA LEU A 87 5.62 -2.60 14.08
C LEU A 87 5.91 -2.41 15.57
N VAL A 88 5.64 -1.21 16.10
CA VAL A 88 5.88 -0.84 17.49
C VAL A 88 4.58 -0.90 18.31
N GLU A 89 3.51 -0.33 17.77
CA GLU A 89 2.22 -0.20 18.44
C GLU A 89 1.10 -0.76 17.54
N ARG A 90 0.70 -1.99 17.81
CA ARG A 90 -0.40 -2.68 17.13
C ARG A 90 -1.59 -2.89 18.09
N PRO A 91 -2.82 -3.12 17.60
CA PRO A 91 -3.92 -3.60 18.44
C PRO A 91 -3.54 -4.92 19.14
N ASP A 92 -3.92 -5.09 20.41
CA ASP A 92 -3.50 -6.21 21.27
C ASP A 92 -3.89 -7.58 20.70
N GLN A 93 -5.03 -7.64 19.99
CA GLN A 93 -5.59 -8.87 19.41
C GLN A 93 -4.83 -9.29 18.13
N VAL A 94 -4.07 -8.37 17.52
CA VAL A 94 -3.33 -8.65 16.27
C VAL A 94 -2.05 -9.44 16.57
N PHE A 95 -1.87 -10.57 15.90
CA PHE A 95 -0.65 -11.37 16.04
C PHE A 95 0.60 -10.56 15.65
N ALA A 96 1.63 -10.61 16.49
CA ALA A 96 2.84 -9.79 16.34
C ALA A 96 3.57 -9.96 15.01
N TRP A 97 3.50 -11.12 14.39
CA TRP A 97 4.19 -11.41 13.12
C TRP A 97 3.51 -10.79 11.89
N LEU A 98 2.20 -10.46 11.96
CA LEU A 98 1.45 -9.93 10.81
C LEU A 98 1.95 -8.55 10.34
N PRO A 99 2.18 -7.55 11.22
CA PRO A 99 2.79 -6.28 10.80
C PRO A 99 4.17 -6.47 10.16
N TRP A 100 5.00 -7.39 10.67
CA TRP A 100 6.31 -7.70 10.10
C TRP A 100 6.22 -8.33 8.71
N ALA A 101 5.31 -9.30 8.53
CA ALA A 101 5.05 -9.88 7.22
C ALA A 101 4.54 -8.81 6.22
N GLY A 102 3.65 -7.93 6.68
CA GLY A 102 3.18 -6.77 5.91
C GLY A 102 4.32 -5.82 5.54
N ALA A 103 5.21 -5.49 6.48
CA ALA A 103 6.37 -4.64 6.24
C ALA A 103 7.35 -5.27 5.23
N PHE A 104 7.58 -6.57 5.31
CA PHE A 104 8.41 -7.31 4.36
C PHE A 104 7.84 -7.24 2.92
N LEU A 105 6.54 -7.45 2.75
CA LEU A 105 5.88 -7.32 1.45
C LEU A 105 5.92 -5.87 0.92
N LEU A 106 5.79 -4.88 1.80
CA LEU A 106 5.98 -3.47 1.43
C LEU A 106 7.40 -3.21 0.94
N ALA A 107 8.41 -3.75 1.64
CA ALA A 107 9.81 -3.61 1.23
C ALA A 107 10.06 -4.23 -0.17
N ILE A 108 9.44 -5.37 -0.50
CA ILE A 108 9.50 -5.95 -1.86
C ILE A 108 8.86 -5.00 -2.86
N SER A 109 7.70 -4.42 -2.56
CA SER A 109 6.99 -3.49 -3.45
C SER A 109 7.82 -2.24 -3.71
N LEU A 110 8.37 -1.63 -2.66
CA LEU A 110 9.21 -0.42 -2.76
C LEU A 110 10.55 -0.72 -3.44
N GLY A 111 11.20 -1.83 -3.08
CA GLY A 111 12.44 -2.28 -3.72
C GLY A 111 12.24 -2.53 -5.22
N SER A 112 11.18 -3.22 -5.62
CA SER A 112 10.83 -3.42 -7.02
C SER A 112 10.57 -2.09 -7.75
N THR A 113 9.98 -1.11 -7.06
CA THR A 113 9.78 0.23 -7.62
C THR A 113 11.11 0.90 -7.91
N VAL A 114 12.00 0.95 -6.92
CA VAL A 114 13.29 1.66 -7.02
C VAL A 114 14.25 0.96 -7.99
N PHE A 115 14.35 -0.36 -7.93
CA PHE A 115 15.37 -1.10 -8.69
C PHE A 115 14.91 -1.59 -10.06
N LEU A 116 13.60 -1.72 -10.30
CA LEU A 116 13.09 -2.21 -11.58
C LEU A 116 12.30 -1.14 -12.33
N SER A 117 11.32 -0.50 -11.69
CA SER A 117 10.38 0.37 -12.39
C SER A 117 10.98 1.74 -12.70
N VAL A 118 11.61 2.40 -11.72
CA VAL A 118 12.22 3.73 -11.92
C VAL A 118 13.25 3.70 -13.05
N PRO A 119 14.22 2.76 -13.09
CA PRO A 119 15.19 2.70 -14.19
C PRO A 119 14.55 2.45 -15.56
N LEU A 120 13.45 1.68 -15.64
CA LEU A 120 12.75 1.45 -16.90
C LEU A 120 12.01 2.70 -17.39
N HIS A 121 11.40 3.46 -16.48
CA HIS A 121 10.77 4.73 -16.82
C HIS A 121 11.79 5.78 -17.26
N GLU A 122 12.97 5.84 -16.62
CA GLU A 122 14.08 6.70 -17.07
C GLU A 122 14.57 6.31 -18.47
N LYS A 123 14.68 5.00 -18.75
CA LYS A 123 15.03 4.51 -20.09
C LYS A 123 13.98 4.87 -21.13
N MET A 124 12.70 4.83 -20.77
CA MET A 124 11.62 5.24 -21.68
C MET A 124 11.76 6.68 -22.15
N ILE A 125 12.30 7.56 -21.30
CA ILE A 125 12.54 8.96 -21.61
C ILE A 125 13.88 9.15 -22.33
N SER A 126 14.95 8.53 -21.84
CA SER A 126 16.33 8.78 -22.31
C SER A 126 16.75 7.95 -23.51
N LYS A 127 16.23 6.72 -23.62
CA LYS A 127 16.58 5.73 -24.67
C LYS A 127 15.34 4.95 -25.10
N PRO A 128 14.35 5.58 -25.76
CA PRO A 128 13.10 4.94 -26.15
C PRO A 128 13.33 3.68 -27.00
N SER A 129 12.54 2.63 -26.74
CA SER A 129 12.55 1.41 -27.55
C SER A 129 11.25 0.62 -27.39
N SER A 130 10.89 -0.17 -28.40
CA SER A 130 9.69 -1.02 -28.40
C SER A 130 9.65 -2.05 -27.27
N GLN A 131 10.82 -2.43 -26.72
CA GLN A 131 10.93 -3.44 -25.68
C GLN A 131 10.62 -2.90 -24.27
N ILE A 132 10.75 -1.58 -24.04
CA ILE A 132 10.61 -0.99 -22.70
C ILE A 132 9.21 -1.20 -22.13
N GLY A 133 8.18 -1.02 -22.93
CA GLY A 133 6.81 -1.21 -22.47
C GLY A 133 6.53 -2.66 -22.03
N GLN A 134 7.01 -3.64 -22.76
CA GLN A 134 6.89 -5.06 -22.38
C GLN A 134 7.65 -5.36 -21.08
N ASN A 135 8.83 -4.79 -20.91
CA ASN A 135 9.61 -4.92 -19.68
C ASN A 135 8.88 -4.29 -18.48
N LEU A 136 8.21 -3.15 -18.65
CA LEU A 136 7.39 -2.54 -17.59
C LEU A 136 6.25 -3.47 -17.15
N VAL A 137 5.55 -4.11 -18.10
CA VAL A 137 4.50 -5.10 -17.80
C VAL A 137 5.08 -6.28 -17.01
N ALA A 138 6.20 -6.85 -17.49
CA ALA A 138 6.81 -8.03 -16.88
C ALA A 138 7.36 -7.75 -15.48
N THR A 139 8.07 -6.64 -15.30
CA THR A 139 8.70 -6.27 -14.02
C THR A 139 7.74 -5.71 -12.97
N ASN A 140 6.47 -5.47 -13.33
CA ASN A 140 5.47 -5.01 -12.38
C ASN A 140 4.87 -6.14 -11.52
N TRP A 141 5.00 -7.41 -11.92
CA TRP A 141 4.42 -8.54 -11.18
C TRP A 141 4.86 -8.65 -9.72
N PRO A 142 6.14 -8.47 -9.35
CA PRO A 142 6.55 -8.49 -7.94
C PRO A 142 5.75 -7.50 -7.08
N ARG A 143 5.50 -6.29 -7.59
CA ARG A 143 4.68 -5.28 -6.90
C ARG A 143 3.22 -5.70 -6.80
N THR A 144 2.65 -6.21 -7.90
CA THR A 144 1.25 -6.65 -7.95
C THR A 144 0.98 -7.76 -6.94
N VAL A 145 1.85 -8.77 -6.90
CA VAL A 145 1.73 -9.89 -5.96
C VAL A 145 1.93 -9.42 -4.51
N SER A 146 3.00 -8.64 -4.26
CA SER A 146 3.32 -8.18 -2.89
C SER A 146 2.22 -7.30 -2.31
N TRP A 147 1.69 -6.31 -3.05
CA TRP A 147 0.57 -5.49 -2.57
C TRP A 147 -0.71 -6.31 -2.38
N THR A 148 -0.99 -7.28 -3.26
CA THR A 148 -2.17 -8.14 -3.10
C THR A 148 -2.10 -8.97 -1.82
N LEU A 149 -0.98 -9.65 -1.57
CA LEU A 149 -0.77 -10.42 -0.34
C LEU A 149 -0.81 -9.52 0.90
N ARG A 150 -0.22 -8.33 0.82
CA ARG A 150 -0.26 -7.36 1.89
C ARG A 150 -1.69 -6.89 2.18
N GLY A 151 -2.51 -6.67 1.14
CA GLY A 151 -3.93 -6.35 1.32
C GLY A 151 -4.68 -7.43 2.11
N VAL A 152 -4.42 -8.70 1.82
CA VAL A 152 -4.97 -9.82 2.59
C VAL A 152 -4.52 -9.77 4.06
N ILE A 153 -3.22 -9.52 4.32
CA ILE A 153 -2.70 -9.39 5.69
C ILE A 153 -3.39 -8.24 6.43
N CYS A 154 -3.57 -7.08 5.80
CA CYS A 154 -4.27 -5.95 6.41
C CYS A 154 -5.71 -6.30 6.79
N LEU A 155 -6.45 -6.98 5.92
CA LEU A 155 -7.81 -7.44 6.21
C LEU A 155 -7.84 -8.45 7.37
N VAL A 156 -6.88 -9.39 7.43
CA VAL A 156 -6.75 -10.33 8.55
C VAL A 156 -6.49 -9.57 9.86
N MET A 157 -5.58 -8.59 9.86
CA MET A 157 -5.34 -7.75 11.05
C MET A 157 -6.59 -6.98 11.48
N CYS A 158 -7.38 -6.45 10.54
CA CYS A 158 -8.63 -5.79 10.86
C CYS A 158 -9.65 -6.75 11.50
N VAL A 159 -9.78 -7.97 10.97
CA VAL A 159 -10.67 -8.99 11.55
C VAL A 159 -10.23 -9.37 12.97
N GLN A 160 -8.93 -9.50 13.22
CA GLN A 160 -8.41 -9.79 14.56
C GLN A 160 -8.64 -8.63 15.53
N ALA A 161 -8.51 -7.39 15.08
CA ALA A 161 -8.71 -6.22 15.95
C ALA A 161 -10.15 -6.01 16.40
N ILE A 162 -11.14 -6.59 15.68
CA ILE A 162 -12.56 -6.48 15.99
C ILE A 162 -13.03 -7.59 16.96
N ASN A 163 -12.34 -8.72 17.02
CA ASN A 163 -12.68 -9.88 17.86
C ASN A 163 -11.92 -9.84 19.19
#